data_44bc94f92dd3f94d2dd8fb3ba4b60f92
#
_entry.id   44bc94f92dd3f94d2dd8fb3ba4b60f92
#
_cell.length_a   1.000
_cell.length_b   1.000
_cell.length_c   1.000
_cell.angle_alpha   90.00
_cell.angle_beta   90.00
_cell.angle_gamma   90.00
#
_symmetry.space_group_name_H-M   'P 1'
#
loop_
_entity.id
_entity.type
_entity.pdbx_description
1 polymer ?
#
loop_
_entity_poly.entity_id
_entity_poly.type
_entity_poly.pdbx_seq_one_letter_code
_entity_poly.pdbx_strand_id
1 'polypeptide(L)'
;WPRLHSFAVGLKGAPDLEKARLVAEHIGTVHHEINYTIQEGLDALRDVIYFTETYDVTTVRASTPMYLLARVIKSMGIKMVLSGEGADEIFGGYLYFHKAPSARAFHEETVRKLGKLHWYDCLRANKSLSAWGVEGRVPFLDRDFLDIAMRLNPKAKMCPGQEIEKK
;
A
#
# COMPACT_ATOMS: atom_id res chain seq x y z
N TRP A 1 8.19 8.27 24.37
CA TRP A 1 8.46 7.64 23.07
C TRP A 1 8.97 8.72 22.10
N PRO A 2 9.98 8.43 21.29
CA PRO A 2 10.37 9.33 20.23
C PRO A 2 9.18 9.54 19.27
N ARG A 3 9.10 10.69 18.63
CA ARG A 3 8.04 10.94 17.64
C ARG A 3 8.15 9.95 16.51
N LEU A 4 7.01 9.41 16.07
CA LEU A 4 6.96 8.52 14.92
C LEU A 4 7.33 9.27 13.64
N HIS A 5 8.01 8.60 12.74
CA HIS A 5 8.26 9.08 11.39
C HIS A 5 7.22 8.49 10.45
N SER A 6 6.70 9.30 9.54
CA SER A 6 5.83 8.87 8.44
C SER A 6 6.45 9.25 7.10
N PHE A 7 6.17 8.48 6.07
CA PHE A 7 6.79 8.61 4.76
C PHE A 7 5.74 8.60 3.67
N ALA A 8 5.88 9.47 2.69
CA ALA A 8 5.12 9.45 1.46
C ALA A 8 6.06 9.66 0.27
N VAL A 9 5.74 9.05 -0.85
CA VAL A 9 6.53 9.16 -2.08
C VAL A 9 5.62 9.43 -3.26
N GLY A 10 6.02 10.31 -4.15
CA GLY A 10 5.26 10.61 -5.35
C GLY A 10 5.98 11.58 -6.28
N LEU A 11 5.41 11.79 -7.44
CA LEU A 11 5.81 12.89 -8.32
C LEU A 11 5.40 14.22 -7.68
N LYS A 12 6.14 15.27 -7.95
CA LYS A 12 5.82 16.61 -7.42
C LYS A 12 4.38 17.01 -7.77
N GLY A 13 3.60 17.36 -6.74
CA GLY A 13 2.21 17.76 -6.89
C GLY A 13 1.22 16.59 -6.96
N ALA A 14 1.63 15.36 -6.70
CA ALA A 14 0.73 14.22 -6.62
C ALA A 14 -0.30 14.42 -5.48
N PRO A 15 -1.60 14.16 -5.72
CA PRO A 15 -2.65 14.40 -4.72
C PRO A 15 -2.48 13.54 -3.47
N ASP A 16 -1.90 12.36 -3.60
CA ASP A 16 -1.64 11.47 -2.46
C ASP A 16 -0.65 12.07 -1.45
N LEU A 17 0.31 12.87 -1.91
CA LEU A 17 1.25 13.57 -1.03
C LEU A 17 0.54 14.60 -0.14
N GLU A 18 -0.43 15.32 -0.70
CA GLU A 18 -1.26 16.26 0.07
C GLU A 18 -2.07 15.53 1.15
N LYS A 19 -2.71 14.43 0.79
CA LYS A 19 -3.48 13.62 1.75
C LYS A 19 -2.61 13.01 2.84
N ALA A 20 -1.44 12.51 2.47
CA ALA A 20 -0.46 11.99 3.42
C ALA A 20 -0.02 13.05 4.43
N ARG A 21 0.17 14.29 3.99
CA ARG A 21 0.54 15.43 4.85
C ARG A 21 -0.55 15.74 5.86
N LEU A 22 -1.82 15.81 5.43
CA LEU A 22 -2.96 16.04 6.33
C LEU A 22 -3.07 14.95 7.41
N VAL A 23 -2.87 13.68 7.02
CA VAL A 23 -2.88 12.57 7.98
C VAL A 23 -1.70 12.68 8.95
N ALA A 24 -0.50 12.98 8.44
CA ALA A 24 0.69 13.13 9.27
C ALA A 24 0.56 14.25 10.31
N GLU A 25 -0.05 15.37 9.94
CA GLU A 25 -0.37 16.46 10.84
C GLU A 25 -1.36 16.01 11.93
N HIS A 26 -2.42 15.28 11.53
CA HIS A 26 -3.42 14.80 12.47
C HIS A 26 -2.85 13.84 13.52
N ILE A 27 -2.00 12.91 13.11
CA ILE A 27 -1.38 11.92 14.02
C ILE A 27 -0.08 12.42 14.67
N GLY A 28 0.40 13.61 14.31
CA GLY A 28 1.55 14.25 14.93
C GLY A 28 2.91 13.60 14.64
N THR A 29 3.09 13.03 13.45
CA THR A 29 4.35 12.40 13.04
C THR A 29 5.36 13.42 12.52
N VAL A 30 6.64 13.01 12.47
CA VAL A 30 7.67 13.68 11.67
C VAL A 30 7.50 13.18 10.24
N HIS A 31 6.89 13.99 9.39
CA HIS A 31 6.55 13.59 8.02
C HIS A 31 7.71 13.83 7.06
N HIS A 32 7.99 12.84 6.21
CA HIS A 32 8.99 12.89 5.16
C HIS A 32 8.30 12.69 3.80
N GLU A 33 8.27 13.74 3.01
CA GLU A 33 7.74 13.69 1.65
C GLU A 33 8.91 13.53 0.67
N ILE A 34 8.91 12.43 -0.05
CA ILE A 34 9.93 12.09 -1.03
C ILE A 34 9.38 12.32 -2.44
N ASN A 35 9.93 13.30 -3.12
CA ASN A 35 9.60 13.56 -4.50
C ASN A 35 10.66 12.92 -5.39
N TYR A 36 10.22 12.20 -6.43
CA TYR A 36 11.10 11.67 -7.47
C TYR A 36 10.67 12.17 -8.84
N THR A 37 11.60 12.19 -9.77
CA THR A 37 11.36 12.58 -11.15
C THR A 37 11.01 11.36 -12.01
N ILE A 38 10.39 11.58 -13.17
CA ILE A 38 10.13 10.50 -14.14
C ILE A 38 11.45 9.83 -14.53
N GLN A 39 12.52 10.60 -14.71
CA GLN A 39 13.83 10.04 -15.06
C GLN A 39 14.38 9.13 -13.96
N GLU A 40 14.33 9.54 -12.69
CA GLU A 40 14.75 8.68 -11.57
C GLU A 40 13.93 7.39 -11.50
N GLY A 41 12.63 7.47 -11.80
CA GLY A 41 11.77 6.29 -11.90
C GLY A 41 12.19 5.34 -13.03
N LEU A 42 12.51 5.89 -14.21
CA LEU A 42 12.99 5.12 -15.37
C LEU A 42 14.35 4.48 -15.09
N ASP A 43 15.26 5.22 -14.48
CA ASP A 43 16.61 4.73 -14.14
C ASP A 43 16.55 3.58 -13.13
N ALA A 44 15.57 3.58 -12.23
CA ALA A 44 15.40 2.54 -11.23
C ALA A 44 14.78 1.24 -11.78
N LEU A 45 14.17 1.24 -12.98
CA LEU A 45 13.41 0.09 -13.49
C LEU A 45 14.20 -1.22 -13.54
N ARG A 46 15.45 -1.16 -13.95
CA ARG A 46 16.31 -2.35 -14.03
C ARG A 46 16.49 -3.00 -12.66
N ASP A 47 16.78 -2.20 -11.65
CA ASP A 47 16.99 -2.67 -10.28
C ASP A 47 15.67 -3.16 -9.68
N VAL A 48 14.55 -2.45 -9.94
CA VAL A 48 13.22 -2.86 -9.49
C VAL A 48 12.87 -4.24 -10.06
N ILE A 49 13.06 -4.47 -11.36
CA ILE A 49 12.82 -5.78 -11.99
C ILE A 49 13.71 -6.85 -11.37
N TYR A 50 14.98 -6.54 -11.14
CA TYR A 50 15.92 -7.46 -10.53
C TYR A 50 15.49 -7.88 -9.13
N PHE A 51 15.16 -6.91 -8.26
CA PHE A 51 14.79 -7.19 -6.87
C PHE A 51 13.37 -7.76 -6.71
N THR A 52 12.42 -7.37 -7.56
CA THR A 52 11.05 -7.93 -7.53
C THR A 52 10.94 -9.27 -8.23
N GLU A 53 11.96 -9.65 -9.04
CA GLU A 53 12.02 -10.92 -9.78
C GLU A 53 10.81 -11.13 -10.70
N THR A 54 10.29 -10.07 -11.28
CA THR A 54 9.14 -10.07 -12.18
C THR A 54 9.20 -8.90 -13.16
N TYR A 55 8.61 -9.06 -14.33
CA TYR A 55 8.32 -7.96 -15.28
C TYR A 55 6.83 -7.72 -15.48
N ASP A 56 6.01 -8.17 -14.53
CA ASP A 56 4.61 -7.78 -14.53
C ASP A 56 4.49 -6.25 -14.43
N VAL A 57 3.81 -5.65 -15.41
CA VAL A 57 3.73 -4.20 -15.55
C VAL A 57 3.17 -3.53 -14.30
N THR A 58 2.14 -4.13 -13.71
CA THR A 58 1.49 -3.57 -12.50
C THR A 58 2.44 -3.61 -11.31
N THR A 59 3.10 -4.75 -11.11
CA THR A 59 4.06 -4.93 -10.01
C THR A 59 5.24 -3.99 -10.17
N VAL A 60 5.87 -3.91 -11.33
CA VAL A 60 7.04 -3.04 -11.56
C VAL A 60 6.67 -1.56 -11.37
N ARG A 61 5.55 -1.12 -11.95
CA ARG A 61 5.09 0.26 -11.82
C ARG A 61 4.83 0.66 -10.37
N ALA A 62 4.20 -0.20 -9.60
CA ALA A 62 3.88 0.09 -8.20
C ALA A 62 5.10 -0.09 -7.27
N SER A 63 6.04 -0.98 -7.61
CA SER A 63 7.26 -1.20 -6.84
C SER A 63 8.28 -0.06 -6.98
N THR A 64 8.31 0.63 -8.12
CA THR A 64 9.29 1.67 -8.39
C THR A 64 9.30 2.79 -7.33
N PRO A 65 8.17 3.44 -7.00
CA PRO A 65 8.17 4.44 -5.94
C PRO A 65 8.50 3.83 -4.57
N MET A 66 8.03 2.61 -4.27
CA MET A 66 8.37 1.93 -3.01
C MET A 66 9.86 1.64 -2.87
N TYR A 67 10.50 1.21 -3.94
CA TYR A 67 11.94 0.99 -3.98
C TYR A 67 12.73 2.27 -3.72
N LEU A 68 12.34 3.38 -4.36
CA LEU A 68 12.97 4.68 -4.15
C LEU A 68 12.75 5.21 -2.72
N LEU A 69 11.54 5.01 -2.18
CA LEU A 69 11.21 5.35 -0.80
C LEU A 69 12.05 4.55 0.20
N ALA A 70 12.17 3.24 -0.01
CA ALA A 70 12.93 2.35 0.87
C ALA A 70 14.41 2.75 0.96
N ARG A 71 15.00 3.24 -0.13
CA ARG A 71 16.37 3.80 -0.17
C ARG A 71 16.53 4.96 0.82
N VAL A 72 15.56 5.88 0.83
CA VAL A 72 15.58 7.04 1.73
C VAL A 72 15.37 6.58 3.18
N ILE A 73 14.41 5.71 3.44
CA ILE A 73 14.16 5.15 4.78
C ILE A 73 15.43 4.49 5.34
N LYS A 74 16.11 3.70 4.51
CA LYS A 74 17.38 3.07 4.87
C LYS A 74 18.47 4.07 5.20
N SER A 75 18.58 5.16 4.42
CA SER A 75 19.60 6.19 4.66
C SER A 75 19.43 6.91 5.98
N MET A 76 18.22 6.92 6.54
CA MET A 76 17.89 7.46 7.85
C MET A 76 18.15 6.47 9.01
N GLY A 77 18.67 5.28 8.72
CA GLY A 77 18.94 4.25 9.72
C GLY A 77 17.71 3.48 10.20
N ILE A 78 16.54 3.70 9.59
CA ILE A 78 15.29 3.03 9.94
C ILE A 78 15.29 1.63 9.31
N LYS A 79 14.95 0.63 10.12
CA LYS A 79 15.02 -0.78 9.72
C LYS A 79 13.66 -1.43 9.47
N MET A 80 12.59 -0.79 9.93
CA MET A 80 11.25 -1.34 9.86
C MET A 80 10.22 -0.23 9.64
N VAL A 81 9.21 -0.52 8.84
CA VAL A 81 8.06 0.35 8.60
C VAL A 81 6.74 -0.41 8.68
N LEU A 82 5.68 0.29 9.07
CA LEU A 82 4.31 -0.22 8.96
C LEU A 82 3.72 0.21 7.62
N SER A 83 2.99 -0.70 6.98
CA SER A 83 2.30 -0.47 5.71
C SER A 83 0.83 -0.84 5.80
N GLY A 84 -0.01 -0.13 5.05
CA GLY A 84 -1.44 -0.39 4.91
C GLY A 84 -1.81 -1.49 3.93
N GLU A 85 -0.84 -2.28 3.43
CA GLU A 85 -1.10 -3.37 2.49
C GLU A 85 -2.16 -4.34 3.02
N GLY A 86 -3.06 -4.78 2.14
CA GLY A 86 -4.15 -5.70 2.47
C GLY A 86 -5.45 -5.01 2.87
N ALA A 87 -5.43 -3.73 3.18
CA ALA A 87 -6.65 -3.00 3.59
C ALA A 87 -7.70 -2.97 2.49
N ASP A 88 -7.32 -2.72 1.24
CA ASP A 88 -8.23 -2.66 0.09
C ASP A 88 -8.88 -4.00 -0.21
N GLU A 89 -8.17 -5.09 -0.04
CA GLU A 89 -8.66 -6.45 -0.24
C GLU A 89 -9.68 -6.85 0.83
N ILE A 90 -9.45 -6.42 2.08
CA ILE A 90 -10.29 -6.76 3.22
C ILE A 90 -11.57 -5.94 3.23
N PHE A 91 -11.45 -4.63 2.96
CA PHE A 91 -12.54 -3.67 3.09
C PHE A 91 -13.14 -3.22 1.76
N GLY A 92 -12.67 -3.76 0.64
CA GLY A 92 -13.22 -3.45 -0.69
C GLY A 92 -12.88 -2.03 -1.15
N GLY A 93 -11.64 -1.58 -0.94
CA GLY A 93 -11.19 -0.22 -1.27
C GLY A 93 -11.05 0.07 -2.77
N TYR A 94 -11.02 -0.96 -3.62
CA TYR A 94 -10.95 -0.76 -5.07
C TYR A 94 -12.30 -0.38 -5.67
N LEU A 95 -12.32 0.56 -6.60
CA LEU A 95 -13.54 1.09 -7.22
C LEU A 95 -14.48 0.01 -7.80
N TYR A 96 -13.94 -1.10 -8.29
CA TYR A 96 -14.78 -2.15 -8.85
C TYR A 96 -15.62 -2.89 -7.81
N PHE A 97 -15.24 -2.89 -6.52
CA PHE A 97 -16.05 -3.48 -5.44
C PHE A 97 -17.42 -2.80 -5.30
N HIS A 98 -17.54 -1.52 -5.71
CA HIS A 98 -18.82 -0.80 -5.73
C HIS A 98 -19.85 -1.41 -6.69
N LYS A 99 -19.36 -2.22 -7.66
CA LYS A 99 -20.22 -2.92 -8.62
C LYS A 99 -20.64 -4.31 -8.16
N ALA A 100 -20.32 -4.69 -6.91
CA ALA A 100 -20.70 -5.99 -6.39
C ALA A 100 -22.22 -6.14 -6.36
N PRO A 101 -22.79 -7.17 -7.02
CA PRO A 101 -24.25 -7.32 -7.15
C PRO A 101 -24.92 -7.72 -5.83
N SER A 102 -24.15 -8.23 -4.87
CA SER A 102 -24.66 -8.64 -3.56
C SER A 102 -23.55 -8.66 -2.51
N ALA A 103 -23.94 -8.65 -1.24
CA ALA A 103 -23.01 -8.79 -0.11
C ALA A 103 -22.22 -10.11 -0.16
N ARG A 104 -22.83 -11.17 -0.66
CA ARG A 104 -22.17 -12.46 -0.86
C ARG A 104 -21.09 -12.36 -1.94
N ALA A 105 -21.40 -11.79 -3.10
CA ALA A 105 -20.45 -11.61 -4.18
C ALA A 105 -19.28 -10.69 -3.77
N PHE A 106 -19.57 -9.64 -3.00
CA PHE A 106 -18.54 -8.79 -2.40
C PHE A 106 -17.59 -9.61 -1.51
N HIS A 107 -18.13 -10.41 -0.61
CA HIS A 107 -17.32 -11.24 0.30
C HIS A 107 -16.50 -12.29 -0.47
N GLU A 108 -17.09 -12.99 -1.42
CA GLU A 108 -16.40 -13.97 -2.25
C GLU A 108 -15.22 -13.34 -2.99
N GLU A 109 -15.37 -12.11 -3.48
CA GLU A 109 -14.31 -11.38 -4.14
C GLU A 109 -13.20 -10.94 -3.17
N THR A 110 -13.52 -10.50 -1.94
CA THR A 110 -12.49 -10.20 -0.92
C THR A 110 -11.68 -11.45 -0.59
N VAL A 111 -12.32 -12.60 -0.40
CA VAL A 111 -11.64 -13.89 -0.17
C VAL A 111 -10.73 -14.25 -1.35
N ARG A 112 -11.25 -14.12 -2.58
CA ARG A 112 -10.48 -14.41 -3.79
C ARG A 112 -9.24 -13.54 -3.91
N LYS A 113 -9.36 -12.24 -3.59
CA LYS A 113 -8.25 -11.29 -3.63
C LYS A 113 -7.19 -11.60 -2.59
N LEU A 114 -7.59 -11.82 -1.35
CA LEU A 114 -6.67 -12.21 -0.28
C LEU A 114 -5.91 -13.50 -0.60
N GLY A 115 -6.58 -14.50 -1.16
CA GLY A 115 -5.94 -15.76 -1.58
C GLY A 115 -4.87 -15.61 -2.67
N LYS A 116 -4.90 -14.51 -3.43
CA LYS A 116 -3.94 -14.20 -4.51
C LYS A 116 -2.94 -13.10 -4.16
N LEU A 117 -3.09 -12.47 -3.01
CA LEU A 117 -2.31 -11.28 -2.64
C LEU A 117 -0.80 -11.53 -2.61
N HIS A 118 -0.39 -12.74 -2.24
CA HIS A 118 1.01 -13.15 -2.22
C HIS A 118 1.69 -13.15 -3.60
N TRP A 119 0.91 -13.21 -4.69
CA TRP A 119 1.46 -13.15 -6.05
C TRP A 119 1.72 -11.73 -6.55
N TYR A 120 1.14 -10.73 -5.90
CA TYR A 120 1.19 -9.33 -6.35
C TYR A 120 1.71 -8.41 -5.24
N ASP A 121 0.82 -7.98 -4.38
CA ASP A 121 1.08 -6.87 -3.45
C ASP A 121 2.05 -7.25 -2.33
N CYS A 122 1.99 -8.48 -1.82
CA CYS A 122 2.97 -8.95 -0.84
C CYS A 122 4.38 -9.02 -1.44
N LEU A 123 4.51 -9.51 -2.68
CA LEU A 123 5.80 -9.53 -3.38
C LEU A 123 6.33 -8.10 -3.58
N ARG A 124 5.49 -7.23 -4.08
CA ARG A 124 5.82 -5.83 -4.32
C ARG A 124 6.32 -5.14 -3.05
N ALA A 125 5.49 -5.14 -2.00
CA ALA A 125 5.81 -4.47 -0.75
C ALA A 125 7.06 -5.07 -0.08
N ASN A 126 7.11 -6.39 0.05
CA ASN A 126 8.22 -7.06 0.72
C ASN A 126 9.54 -6.90 -0.05
N LYS A 127 9.57 -7.22 -1.34
CA LYS A 127 10.80 -7.22 -2.13
C LYS A 127 11.37 -5.82 -2.35
N SER A 128 10.51 -4.81 -2.57
CA SER A 128 10.96 -3.43 -2.73
C SER A 128 11.62 -2.87 -1.46
N LEU A 129 11.07 -3.19 -0.29
CA LEU A 129 11.64 -2.80 1.00
C LEU A 129 12.90 -3.60 1.32
N SER A 130 12.86 -4.92 1.11
CA SER A 130 13.97 -5.83 1.38
C SER A 130 15.20 -5.55 0.52
N ALA A 131 15.02 -5.00 -0.68
CA ALA A 131 16.12 -4.55 -1.55
C ALA A 131 17.08 -3.59 -0.84
N TRP A 132 16.58 -2.83 0.12
CA TRP A 132 17.35 -1.90 0.95
C TRP A 132 17.51 -2.36 2.40
N GLY A 133 17.12 -3.60 2.72
CA GLY A 133 17.19 -4.15 4.07
C GLY A 133 16.25 -3.46 5.05
N VAL A 134 15.10 -2.99 4.58
CA VAL A 134 14.00 -2.46 5.40
C VAL A 134 12.93 -3.54 5.53
N GLU A 135 12.51 -3.83 6.75
CA GLU A 135 11.41 -4.76 7.03
C GLU A 135 10.06 -4.04 6.90
N GLY A 136 9.17 -4.55 6.05
CA GLY A 136 7.79 -4.11 5.98
C GLY A 136 6.89 -4.96 6.87
N ARG A 137 6.14 -4.34 7.77
CA ARG A 137 5.10 -4.99 8.57
C ARG A 137 3.73 -4.55 8.11
N VAL A 138 2.82 -5.49 7.98
CA VAL A 138 1.50 -5.34 7.37
C VAL A 138 0.39 -5.73 8.35
N PRO A 139 0.01 -4.86 9.30
CA PRO A 139 -0.94 -5.18 10.38
C PRO A 139 -2.29 -5.67 9.87
N PHE A 140 -2.75 -5.21 8.70
CA PHE A 140 -4.00 -5.67 8.11
C PHE A 140 -3.97 -7.14 7.68
N LEU A 141 -2.79 -7.73 7.47
CA LEU A 141 -2.62 -9.13 7.10
C LEU A 141 -2.28 -10.02 8.30
N ASP A 142 -2.31 -9.49 9.52
CA ASP A 142 -2.24 -10.28 10.73
C ASP A 142 -3.40 -11.27 10.77
N ARG A 143 -3.10 -12.51 11.21
CA ARG A 143 -4.06 -13.61 11.15
C ARG A 143 -5.31 -13.36 12.01
N ASP A 144 -5.10 -12.88 13.22
CA ASP A 144 -6.21 -12.64 14.17
C ASP A 144 -7.05 -11.46 13.69
N PHE A 145 -6.40 -10.42 13.15
CA PHE A 145 -7.08 -9.30 12.53
C PHE A 145 -7.92 -9.76 11.32
N LEU A 146 -7.35 -10.57 10.42
CA LEU A 146 -8.06 -11.11 9.27
C LEU A 146 -9.29 -11.92 9.68
N ASP A 147 -9.16 -12.79 10.67
CA ASP A 147 -10.26 -13.60 11.18
C ASP A 147 -11.43 -12.73 11.66
N ILE A 148 -11.15 -11.66 12.39
CA ILE A 148 -12.17 -10.73 12.86
C ILE A 148 -12.77 -9.94 11.70
N ALA A 149 -11.92 -9.33 10.88
CA ALA A 149 -12.36 -8.46 9.78
C ALA A 149 -13.18 -9.21 8.71
N MET A 150 -12.83 -10.46 8.42
CA MET A 150 -13.55 -11.28 7.45
C MET A 150 -14.88 -11.83 7.97
N ARG A 151 -15.10 -11.88 9.29
CA ARG A 151 -16.39 -12.22 9.92
C ARG A 151 -17.35 -11.04 10.00
N LEU A 152 -16.92 -9.82 9.77
CA LEU A 152 -17.80 -8.66 9.72
C LEU A 152 -18.85 -8.84 8.62
N ASN A 153 -20.07 -8.34 8.90
CA ASN A 153 -21.14 -8.38 7.90
C ASN A 153 -20.67 -7.67 6.62
N PRO A 154 -20.61 -8.34 5.47
CA PRO A 154 -20.14 -7.75 4.22
C PRO A 154 -20.92 -6.47 3.83
N LYS A 155 -22.21 -6.37 4.17
CA LYS A 155 -22.99 -5.16 3.95
C LYS A 155 -22.43 -3.92 4.65
N ALA A 156 -21.79 -4.10 5.80
CA ALA A 156 -21.17 -2.99 6.53
C ALA A 156 -19.84 -2.51 5.90
N LYS A 157 -19.24 -3.35 5.05
CA LYS A 157 -18.02 -3.02 4.29
C LYS A 157 -18.32 -2.51 2.88
N MET A 158 -19.51 -2.79 2.35
CA MET A 158 -19.93 -2.28 1.04
C MET A 158 -20.18 -0.77 1.13
N CYS A 159 -19.67 -0.05 0.15
CA CYS A 159 -20.05 1.35 -0.02
C CYS A 159 -21.28 1.42 -0.92
N PRO A 160 -22.39 2.00 -0.46
CA PRO A 160 -23.52 2.31 -1.33
C PRO A 160 -23.12 3.44 -2.28
N GLY A 161 -22.78 3.09 -3.51
CA GLY A 161 -22.40 3.91 -4.67
C GLY A 161 -22.33 5.45 -4.49
N GLN A 162 -21.38 6.08 -5.15
CA GLN A 162 -21.17 7.52 -5.33
C GLN A 162 -20.54 8.36 -4.19
N GLU A 163 -20.52 7.94 -2.94
CA GLU A 163 -19.99 8.81 -1.87
C GLU A 163 -18.47 8.74 -1.67
N ILE A 164 -17.78 7.70 -2.15
CA ILE A 164 -16.32 7.58 -1.99
C ILE A 164 -15.54 8.50 -2.93
N GLU A 165 -16.08 8.83 -4.09
CA GLU A 165 -15.44 9.78 -5.00
C GLU A 165 -15.42 11.22 -4.50
N LYS A 166 -16.12 11.52 -3.39
CA LYS A 166 -16.28 12.87 -2.84
C LYS A 166 -15.62 13.08 -1.47
N LYS A 167 -14.97 12.08 -0.92
CA LYS A 167 -14.21 12.18 0.32
C LYS A 167 -12.74 11.87 0.09
#